data_2d5969be817bd8ca9de0421365e295cb
#
_entry.id   2d5969be817bd8ca9de0421365e295cb
#
_cell.length_a   1.000
_cell.length_b   1.000
_cell.length_c   1.000
_cell.angle_alpha   90.00
_cell.angle_beta   90.00
_cell.angle_gamma   90.00
#
_symmetry.space_group_name_H-M   'P 1'
#
loop_
_entity.id
_entity.type
_entity.pdbx_description
1 polymer ?
#
loop_
_entity_poly.entity_id
_entity_poly.type
_entity_poly.pdbx_seq_one_letter_code
_entity_poly.pdbx_strand_id
1 'polypeptide(L)'
;MAETFQIEIVTPEKLVLDQRAEFAEIPGKDGYIGILPGHAALLSELGEGLLKITSGAQTREVMVSGGYIEVRDNHVRVLADKAS
;
A
#
# COMPACT_ATOMS: atom_id res chain seq x y z
N MET A 1 4.02 -22.29 0.84
CA MET A 1 4.19 -20.96 1.44
C MET A 1 3.64 -19.92 0.50
N ALA A 2 2.89 -18.98 1.04
CA ALA A 2 2.40 -17.88 0.23
C ALA A 2 3.54 -16.91 -0.08
N GLU A 3 3.58 -16.44 -1.32
CA GLU A 3 4.49 -15.37 -1.68
C GLU A 3 4.02 -14.07 -1.05
N THR A 4 4.96 -13.19 -0.73
CA THR A 4 4.67 -11.92 -0.10
C THR A 4 5.46 -10.81 -0.76
N PHE A 5 5.03 -9.59 -0.46
CA PHE A 5 5.77 -8.38 -0.81
C PHE A 5 5.88 -7.50 0.43
N GLN A 6 6.82 -6.57 0.39
CA GLN A 6 6.98 -5.62 1.48
C GLN A 6 6.12 -4.40 1.19
N ILE A 7 5.36 -3.93 2.18
CA ILE A 7 4.60 -2.70 2.04
C ILE A 7 4.91 -1.77 3.19
N GLU A 8 5.14 -0.49 2.87
CA GLU A 8 5.32 0.53 3.88
C GLU A 8 4.44 1.73 3.55
N ILE A 9 3.92 2.34 4.60
CA ILE A 9 3.12 3.56 4.51
C ILE A 9 3.85 4.61 5.32
N VAL A 10 4.21 5.71 4.67
CA VAL A 10 5.00 6.78 5.26
C VAL A 10 4.27 8.10 5.09
N THR A 11 4.24 8.90 6.13
CA THR A 11 3.79 10.29 6.06
C THR A 11 4.99 11.19 6.31
N PRO A 12 4.89 12.50 6.09
CA PRO A 12 5.99 13.40 6.41
C PRO A 12 6.44 13.33 7.87
N GLU A 13 5.58 12.86 8.75
CA GLU A 13 5.87 12.86 10.19
C GLU A 13 6.44 11.54 10.69
N LYS A 14 6.07 10.41 10.06
CA LYS A 14 6.49 9.12 10.59
C LYS A 14 6.26 7.96 9.62
N LEU A 15 6.89 6.85 9.92
CA LEU A 15 6.58 5.56 9.31
C LEU A 15 5.34 5.02 10.02
N VAL A 16 4.24 4.90 9.28
CA VAL A 16 2.96 4.44 9.84
C VAL A 16 2.91 2.92 9.92
N LEU A 17 3.44 2.25 8.89
CA LEU A 17 3.36 0.81 8.78
C LEU A 17 4.47 0.29 7.90
N ASP A 18 5.01 -0.87 8.26
CA ASP A 18 6.05 -1.55 7.47
C ASP A 18 5.91 -3.04 7.77
N GLN A 19 5.43 -3.81 6.78
CA GLN A 19 5.20 -5.24 6.99
C GLN A 19 5.21 -6.02 5.68
N ARG A 20 5.22 -7.34 5.79
CA ARG A 20 5.01 -8.23 4.65
C ARG A 20 3.51 -8.39 4.43
N ALA A 21 3.10 -8.58 3.20
CA ALA A 21 1.70 -8.75 2.84
C ALA A 21 1.56 -9.71 1.67
N GLU A 22 0.37 -10.31 1.56
CA GLU A 22 0.03 -11.21 0.46
C GLU A 22 -0.85 -10.48 -0.57
N PHE A 23 -1.58 -9.46 -0.13
CA PHE A 23 -2.46 -8.70 -0.99
C PHE A 23 -2.69 -7.32 -0.37
N ALA A 24 -2.83 -6.32 -1.23
CA ALA A 24 -3.21 -4.98 -0.78
C ALA A 24 -4.16 -4.35 -1.79
N GLU A 25 -5.12 -3.60 -1.27
CA GLU A 25 -6.00 -2.77 -2.07
C GLU A 25 -5.72 -1.32 -1.69
N ILE A 26 -5.28 -0.53 -2.67
CA ILE A 26 -4.81 0.83 -2.42
C ILE A 26 -5.67 1.81 -3.20
N PRO A 27 -6.24 2.84 -2.56
CA PRO A 27 -7.04 3.83 -3.27
C PRO A 27 -6.16 4.70 -4.15
N GLY A 28 -6.17 4.45 -5.44
CA GLY A 28 -5.54 5.33 -6.42
C GLY A 28 -6.46 6.49 -6.75
N LYS A 29 -5.91 7.51 -7.39
CA LYS A 29 -6.69 8.68 -7.79
C LYS A 29 -7.85 8.32 -8.71
N ASP A 30 -7.62 7.34 -9.59
CA ASP A 30 -8.62 6.93 -10.60
C ASP A 30 -9.32 5.63 -10.26
N GLY A 31 -9.19 5.15 -9.03
CA GLY A 31 -9.81 3.91 -8.59
C GLY A 31 -8.84 3.05 -7.78
N TYR A 32 -9.37 2.02 -7.15
CA TYR A 32 -8.56 1.13 -6.33
C TYR A 32 -7.63 0.27 -7.17
N ILE A 33 -6.44 0.06 -6.66
CA ILE A 33 -5.40 -0.75 -7.30
C ILE A 33 -5.16 -1.97 -6.42
N GLY A 34 -5.27 -3.17 -7.01
CA GLY A 34 -4.96 -4.41 -6.29
C GLY A 34 -3.51 -4.79 -6.53
N ILE A 35 -2.79 -5.09 -5.45
CA ILE A 35 -1.38 -5.49 -5.52
C ILE A 35 -1.22 -6.91 -5.01
N LEU A 36 -0.59 -7.73 -5.84
CA LEU A 36 -0.18 -9.09 -5.49
C LEU A 36 1.34 -9.18 -5.59
N PRO A 37 1.95 -10.21 -4.99
CA PRO A 37 3.40 -10.41 -5.14
C PRO A 37 3.75 -10.51 -6.63
N GLY A 38 4.86 -9.91 -7.02
CA GLY A 38 5.29 -9.88 -8.41
C GLY A 38 4.64 -8.81 -9.26
N HIS A 39 3.86 -7.92 -8.66
CA HIS A 39 3.20 -6.84 -9.40
C HIS A 39 4.22 -6.01 -10.17
N ALA A 40 3.86 -5.64 -11.40
CA ALA A 40 4.72 -4.82 -12.24
C ALA A 40 5.02 -3.47 -11.60
N ALA A 41 6.12 -2.88 -12.00
CA ALA A 41 6.51 -1.56 -11.51
C ALA A 41 5.41 -0.54 -11.83
N LEU A 42 5.12 0.32 -10.85
CA LEU A 42 4.04 1.28 -10.95
C LEU A 42 4.40 2.53 -10.15
N LEU A 43 4.05 3.68 -10.71
CA LEU A 43 4.07 4.94 -9.98
C LEU A 43 2.73 5.61 -10.26
N SER A 44 1.95 5.86 -9.23
CA SER A 44 0.60 6.38 -9.36
C SER A 44 0.30 7.37 -8.25
N GLU A 45 -0.67 8.25 -8.49
CA GLU A 45 -1.14 9.14 -7.44
C GLU A 45 -2.04 8.37 -6.48
N LEU A 46 -1.86 8.65 -5.19
CA LEU A 46 -2.70 8.10 -4.14
C LEU A 46 -3.97 8.95 -4.04
N GLY A 47 -5.10 8.26 -4.00
CA GLY A 47 -6.38 8.92 -3.77
C GLY A 47 -6.68 9.02 -2.28
N GLU A 48 -7.95 9.14 -1.96
CA GLU A 48 -8.43 9.18 -0.58
C GLU A 48 -9.31 7.97 -0.35
N GLY A 49 -9.08 7.26 0.73
CA GLY A 49 -9.88 6.09 1.06
C GLY A 49 -9.18 5.13 1.99
N LEU A 50 -9.80 3.98 2.15
CA LEU A 50 -9.31 2.94 3.04
C LEU A 50 -8.39 2.01 2.29
N LEU A 51 -7.14 1.96 2.71
CA LEU A 51 -6.14 1.04 2.19
C LEU A 51 -6.21 -0.23 3.04
N LYS A 52 -6.35 -1.39 2.39
CA LYS A 52 -6.47 -2.67 3.07
C LYS A 52 -5.29 -3.57 2.74
N ILE A 53 -4.74 -4.19 3.77
CA ILE A 53 -3.59 -5.09 3.63
C ILE A 53 -3.96 -6.44 4.23
N THR A 54 -3.79 -7.50 3.44
CA THR A 54 -4.06 -8.85 3.90
C THR A 54 -2.75 -9.62 4.07
N SER A 55 -2.59 -10.24 5.22
CA SER A 55 -1.43 -11.05 5.53
C SER A 55 -1.90 -12.27 6.30
N GLY A 56 -1.95 -13.43 5.64
CA GLY A 56 -2.52 -14.63 6.22
C GLY A 56 -4.00 -14.42 6.54
N ALA A 57 -4.39 -14.69 7.77
CA ALA A 57 -5.76 -14.53 8.24
C ALA A 57 -6.05 -13.11 8.73
N GLN A 58 -5.06 -12.24 8.70
CA GLN A 58 -5.21 -10.88 9.24
C GLN A 58 -5.40 -9.85 8.13
N THR A 59 -6.24 -8.87 8.40
CA THR A 59 -6.44 -7.72 7.52
C THR A 59 -6.23 -6.45 8.34
N ARG A 60 -5.42 -5.55 7.81
CA ARG A 60 -5.22 -4.24 8.42
C ARG A 60 -5.78 -3.18 7.49
N GLU A 61 -6.34 -2.15 8.08
CA GLU A 61 -6.93 -1.05 7.33
C GLU A 61 -6.32 0.26 7.80
N VAL A 62 -5.96 1.11 6.84
CA VAL A 62 -5.40 2.43 7.13
C VAL A 62 -6.09 3.43 6.21
N MET A 63 -6.65 4.48 6.80
CA MET A 63 -7.23 5.56 6.01
C MET A 63 -6.09 6.43 5.49
N VAL A 64 -6.03 6.62 4.18
CA VAL A 64 -4.97 7.42 3.54
C VAL A 64 -5.58 8.52 2.69
N SER A 65 -4.82 9.57 2.47
CA SER A 65 -5.27 10.70 1.67
C SER A 65 -4.08 11.40 1.04
N GLY A 66 -4.08 11.46 -0.30
CA GLY A 66 -3.11 12.21 -1.06
C GLY A 66 -1.70 11.67 -1.02
N GLY A 67 -0.95 11.88 -2.08
CA GLY A 67 0.42 11.45 -2.19
C GLY A 67 0.64 10.51 -3.36
N TYR A 68 1.49 9.51 -3.18
CA TYR A 68 1.92 8.63 -4.26
C TYR A 68 2.03 7.18 -3.82
N ILE A 69 1.87 6.28 -4.80
CA ILE A 69 2.07 4.84 -4.65
C ILE A 69 3.22 4.47 -5.58
N GLU A 70 4.23 3.79 -5.04
CA GLU A 70 5.33 3.26 -5.84
C GLU A 70 5.40 1.76 -5.63
N VAL A 71 5.43 0.99 -6.71
CA VAL A 71 5.61 -0.45 -6.68
C VAL A 71 6.85 -0.79 -7.49
N ARG A 72 7.77 -1.54 -6.91
CA ARG A 72 9.00 -1.90 -7.57
C ARG A 72 9.69 -3.05 -6.83
N ASP A 73 10.07 -4.09 -7.57
CA ASP A 73 10.83 -5.22 -7.02
C ASP A 73 10.20 -5.80 -5.76
N ASN A 74 8.91 -6.08 -5.80
CA ASN A 74 8.16 -6.65 -4.70
C ASN A 74 8.14 -5.76 -3.45
N HIS A 75 8.29 -4.46 -3.65
CA HIS A 75 8.25 -3.47 -2.58
C HIS A 75 7.22 -2.42 -2.94
N VAL A 76 6.26 -2.23 -2.07
CA VAL A 76 5.21 -1.21 -2.22
C VAL A 76 5.47 -0.11 -1.22
N ARG A 77 5.58 1.11 -1.71
CA ARG A 77 5.78 2.27 -0.85
C ARG A 77 4.63 3.24 -1.07
N VAL A 78 3.92 3.53 -0.02
CA VAL A 78 2.83 4.49 -0.03
C VAL A 78 3.30 5.74 0.71
N LEU A 79 3.46 6.83 -0.03
CA LEU A 79 3.88 8.12 0.51
C LEU A 79 2.63 8.96 0.64
N ALA A 80 2.01 8.95 1.81
CA ALA A 80 0.73 9.59 2.04
C ALA A 80 0.90 10.94 2.72
N ASP A 81 0.10 11.92 2.33
CA ASP A 81 0.06 13.20 3.02
C ASP A 81 -0.53 12.99 4.41
N LYS A 82 -1.53 12.12 4.52
CA LYS A 82 -2.17 11.76 5.78
C LYS A 82 -2.48 10.27 5.80
N ALA A 83 -2.29 9.65 6.97
CA ALA A 83 -2.61 8.24 7.20
C ALA A 83 -2.95 8.02 8.66
N SER A 84 -4.02 7.23 8.89
CA SER A 84 -4.47 6.95 10.25
C SER A 84 -5.21 5.62 10.39
#